data_0b5184d18d098b3487d0df4a55e36c4e
#
_entry.id   0b5184d18d098b3487d0df4a55e36c4e
#
_cell.length_a   1.000
_cell.length_b   1.000
_cell.length_c   1.000
_cell.angle_alpha   90.00
_cell.angle_beta   90.00
_cell.angle_gamma   90.00
#
_symmetry.space_group_name_H-M   'P 1'
#
loop_
_entity.id
_entity.type
_entity.pdbx_description
1 polymer ?
#
loop_
_entity_poly.entity_id
_entity_poly.type
_entity_poly.pdbx_seq_one_letter_code
_entity_poly.pdbx_strand_id
1 'polypeptide(L)'
;MAFFKKASKGLSPGQHTYTPENMKQVGWCLNKNIKIAVIPSGTEWQVEINLNKKIHLDSNIYKADEAYKKMYEYYKYYYDKHNKQ
;
A
#
# COMPACT_ATOMS: atom_id res chain seq x y z
N MET A 1 8.41 -6.15 -15.83
CA MET A 1 7.71 -6.23 -15.61
C MET A 1 7.10 -6.48 -15.95
N ALA A 2 7.02 -6.69 -16.13
CA ALA A 2 6.32 -6.86 -16.17
C ALA A 2 5.70 -7.15 -16.05
N PHE A 3 5.39 -7.48 -16.11
CA PHE A 3 4.64 -7.74 -15.83
C PHE A 3 3.96 -7.45 -16.15
N PHE A 4 3.71 -7.37 -16.50
CA PHE A 4 2.90 -7.22 -16.70
C PHE A 4 2.58 -6.76 -17.57
N LYS A 5 2.45 -6.78 -18.37
CA LYS A 5 1.98 -6.60 -19.06
C LYS A 5 1.13 -6.65 -19.41
N LYS A 6 0.64 -6.69 -19.68
CA LYS A 6 -0.36 -6.67 -19.98
C LYS A 6 -1.17 -6.62 -19.51
N ALA A 7 -1.05 -6.47 -19.79
CA ALA A 7 -2.02 -6.58 -19.07
C ALA A 7 -2.76 -5.65 -18.45
N SER A 8 -2.81 -4.85 -18.40
CA SER A 8 -3.47 -3.80 -17.75
C SER A 8 -4.93 -3.95 -17.71
N LYS A 9 -5.56 -4.17 -18.76
CA LYS A 9 -6.98 -4.40 -18.66
C LYS A 9 -7.20 -5.76 -18.09
N GLY A 10 -8.30 -5.98 -17.45
CA GLY A 10 -8.57 -7.24 -16.85
C GLY A 10 -7.78 -7.49 -15.60
N LEU A 11 -7.45 -6.45 -14.89
CA LEU A 11 -6.80 -6.62 -13.59
C LEU A 11 -7.71 -7.40 -12.68
N SER A 12 -7.17 -8.36 -11.98
CA SER A 12 -7.90 -9.12 -11.00
C SER A 12 -8.25 -8.26 -9.81
N PRO A 13 -9.32 -8.60 -9.09
CA PRO A 13 -9.56 -7.93 -7.82
C PRO A 13 -8.33 -8.06 -6.94
N GLY A 14 -7.95 -6.97 -6.32
CA GLY A 14 -6.79 -6.94 -5.46
C GLY A 14 -5.53 -6.51 -6.15
N GLN A 15 -5.53 -6.43 -7.44
CA GLN A 15 -4.36 -5.94 -8.15
C GLN A 15 -4.42 -4.44 -8.28
N HIS A 16 -3.25 -3.86 -8.37
CA HIS A 16 -3.14 -2.41 -8.44
C HIS A 16 -2.02 -2.08 -9.40
N THR A 17 -2.28 -1.13 -10.29
CA THR A 17 -1.27 -0.67 -11.22
C THR A 17 -0.35 0.30 -10.53
N TYR A 18 0.92 -0.06 -10.43
CA TYR A 18 1.91 0.81 -9.83
C TYR A 18 2.26 1.94 -10.77
N THR A 19 2.42 3.13 -10.20
CA THR A 19 3.00 4.23 -10.95
C THR A 19 4.42 4.45 -10.45
N PRO A 20 5.27 5.11 -11.23
CA PRO A 20 6.61 5.45 -10.75
C PRO A 20 6.58 6.23 -9.44
N GLU A 21 5.58 7.09 -9.28
CA GLU A 21 5.46 7.87 -8.06
C GLU A 21 5.12 6.98 -6.88
N ASN A 22 4.24 6.00 -7.07
CA ASN A 22 3.94 5.03 -6.02
C ASN A 22 5.20 4.31 -5.56
N MET A 23 6.01 3.87 -6.52
CA MET A 23 7.24 3.14 -6.21
C MET A 23 8.21 4.01 -5.43
N LYS A 24 8.31 5.28 -5.80
CA LYS A 24 9.17 6.22 -5.11
C LYS A 24 8.73 6.39 -3.66
N GLN A 25 7.43 6.54 -3.46
CA GLN A 25 6.88 6.74 -2.12
C GLN A 25 7.08 5.51 -1.25
N VAL A 26 6.83 4.34 -1.81
CA VAL A 26 7.03 3.09 -1.09
C VAL A 26 8.49 2.92 -0.71
N GLY A 27 9.39 3.11 -1.66
CA GLY A 27 10.82 2.97 -1.41
C GLY A 27 11.31 3.92 -0.32
N TRP A 28 10.86 5.17 -0.37
CA TRP A 28 11.24 6.13 0.65
C TRP A 28 10.77 5.68 2.02
N CYS A 29 9.52 5.23 2.11
CA CYS A 29 8.95 4.82 3.38
C CYS A 29 9.68 3.61 3.95
N LEU A 30 9.94 2.62 3.13
CA LEU A 30 10.64 1.43 3.59
C LEU A 30 12.03 1.78 4.11
N ASN A 31 12.67 2.75 3.49
CA ASN A 31 13.98 3.21 3.90
C ASN A 31 13.93 3.90 5.26
N LYS A 32 12.76 4.37 5.67
CA LYS A 32 12.57 5.05 6.94
C LYS A 32 11.89 4.16 7.98
N ASN A 33 11.86 2.86 7.72
CA ASN A 33 11.22 1.88 8.62
C ASN A 33 9.72 2.10 8.74
N ILE A 34 9.10 2.53 7.66
CA ILE A 34 7.65 2.65 7.56
C ILE A 34 7.19 1.60 6.58
N LYS A 35 6.44 0.63 7.05
CA LYS A 35 5.99 -0.48 6.22
C LYS A 35 4.48 -0.62 6.35
N ILE A 36 3.80 -0.59 5.21
CA ILE A 36 2.35 -0.75 5.17
C ILE A 36 2.06 -2.06 4.46
N ALA A 37 1.25 -2.89 5.05
CA ALA A 37 0.96 -4.20 4.50
C ALA A 37 -0.53 -4.46 4.47
N VAL A 38 -0.95 -5.28 3.52
CA VAL A 38 -2.32 -5.75 3.42
C VAL A 38 -2.33 -7.15 3.97
N ILE A 39 -3.14 -7.38 5.00
CA ILE A 39 -3.21 -8.68 5.65
C ILE A 39 -4.62 -9.22 5.58
N PRO A 40 -4.79 -10.55 5.54
CA PRO A 40 -6.12 -11.12 5.49
C PRO A 40 -6.85 -10.96 6.82
N SER A 41 -8.16 -10.78 6.72
CA SER A 41 -9.03 -10.68 7.89
C SER A 41 -10.33 -11.37 7.55
N GLY A 42 -10.42 -12.65 7.86
CA GLY A 42 -11.56 -13.44 7.42
C GLY A 42 -11.59 -13.54 5.91
N THR A 43 -12.68 -13.17 5.31
CA THR A 43 -12.81 -13.17 3.86
C THR A 43 -12.44 -11.83 3.23
N GLU A 44 -12.03 -10.89 4.06
CA GLU A 44 -11.69 -9.56 3.57
C GLU A 44 -10.27 -9.21 4.00
N TRP A 45 -9.94 -7.93 4.02
CA TRP A 45 -8.56 -7.51 4.18
C TRP A 45 -8.47 -6.34 5.13
N GLN A 46 -7.33 -6.24 5.78
CA GLN A 46 -7.04 -5.18 6.72
C GLN A 46 -5.68 -4.59 6.38
N VAL A 47 -5.46 -3.34 6.75
CA VAL A 47 -4.18 -2.69 6.47
C VAL A 47 -3.41 -2.57 7.78
N GLU A 48 -2.18 -3.05 7.75
CA GLU A 48 -1.27 -3.01 8.89
C GLU A 48 -0.24 -1.93 8.66
N ILE A 49 -0.03 -1.10 9.65
CA ILE A 49 0.92 0.01 9.58
C ILE A 49 2.02 -0.24 10.59
N ASN A 50 3.23 -0.45 10.11
CA ASN A 50 4.38 -0.70 10.95
C ASN A 50 5.28 0.53 10.91
N LEU A 51 5.34 1.25 12.03
CA LEU A 51 6.14 2.45 12.14
C LEU A 51 7.28 2.16 13.10
N ASN A 52 8.45 1.91 12.54
CA ASN A 52 9.64 1.69 13.34
C ASN A 52 9.40 0.57 14.36
N LYS A 53 8.85 -0.56 13.88
CA LYS A 53 8.57 -1.76 14.67
C LYS A 53 7.33 -1.67 15.55
N LYS A 54 6.66 -0.53 15.56
CA LYS A 54 5.38 -0.41 16.25
C LYS A 54 4.27 -0.67 15.27
N ILE A 55 3.40 -1.59 15.58
CA ILE A 55 2.38 -2.05 14.66
C ILE A 55 1.02 -1.50 15.04
N HIS A 56 0.38 -0.90 14.08
CA HIS A 56 -0.98 -0.40 14.23
C HIS A 56 -1.83 -1.01 13.14
N LEU A 57 -3.07 -1.30 13.44
CA LEU A 57 -4.01 -1.80 12.44
C LEU A 57 -5.02 -0.71 12.14
N ASP A 58 -5.26 -0.50 10.85
CA ASP A 58 -6.39 0.31 10.43
C ASP A 58 -7.64 -0.44 10.88
N SER A 59 -8.54 0.24 11.58
CA SER A 59 -9.71 -0.41 12.15
C SER A 59 -10.74 -0.80 11.11
N ASN A 60 -10.59 -0.33 9.89
CA ASN A 60 -11.53 -0.64 8.82
C ASN A 60 -11.18 -1.96 8.15
N ILE A 61 -12.20 -2.58 7.56
CA ILE A 61 -12.04 -3.80 6.80
C ILE A 61 -12.31 -3.45 5.34
N TYR A 62 -11.49 -3.96 4.45
CA TYR A 62 -11.51 -3.57 3.05
C TYR A 62 -11.65 -4.79 2.15
N LYS A 63 -12.20 -4.58 0.97
CA LYS A 63 -12.07 -5.56 -0.09
C LYS A 63 -10.65 -5.48 -0.65
N ALA A 64 -10.25 -6.52 -1.38
CA ALA A 64 -8.85 -6.66 -1.78
C ALA A 64 -8.33 -5.43 -2.53
N ASP A 65 -9.06 -4.98 -3.54
CA ASP A 65 -8.58 -3.85 -4.32
C ASP A 65 -8.57 -2.56 -3.50
N GLU A 66 -9.56 -2.40 -2.62
CA GLU A 66 -9.61 -1.23 -1.76
C GLU A 66 -8.48 -1.24 -0.74
N ALA A 67 -8.13 -2.42 -0.25
CA ALA A 67 -7.04 -2.54 0.73
C ALA A 67 -5.72 -2.11 0.11
N TYR A 68 -5.43 -2.55 -1.11
CA TYR A 68 -4.20 -2.14 -1.77
C TYR A 68 -4.19 -0.66 -2.07
N LYS A 69 -5.33 -0.12 -2.48
CA LYS A 69 -5.43 1.32 -2.71
C LYS A 69 -5.14 2.08 -1.42
N LYS A 70 -5.71 1.60 -0.31
CA LYS A 70 -5.50 2.23 0.99
C LYS A 70 -4.03 2.14 1.41
N MET A 71 -3.39 1.02 1.12
CA MET A 71 -1.98 0.85 1.41
C MET A 71 -1.16 1.95 0.74
N TYR A 72 -1.40 2.20 -0.54
CA TYR A 72 -0.65 3.23 -1.26
C TYR A 72 -1.01 4.62 -0.75
N GLU A 73 -2.24 4.84 -0.31
CA GLU A 73 -2.61 6.11 0.30
C GLU A 73 -1.83 6.37 1.57
N TYR A 74 -1.61 5.33 2.38
CA TYR A 74 -0.80 5.46 3.58
C TYR A 74 0.65 5.77 3.25
N TYR A 75 1.22 5.09 2.26
CA TYR A 75 2.58 5.39 1.84
C TYR A 75 2.71 6.83 1.38
N LYS A 76 1.75 7.29 0.58
CA LYS A 76 1.75 8.67 0.12
C LYS A 76 1.63 9.63 1.30
N TYR A 77 0.76 9.31 2.25
CA TYR A 77 0.54 10.15 3.43
C TYR A 77 1.84 10.33 4.21
N TYR A 78 2.54 9.25 4.50
CA TYR A 78 3.76 9.36 5.28
C TYR A 78 4.88 10.02 4.49
N TYR A 79 4.95 9.74 3.20
CA TYR A 79 5.93 10.39 2.35
C TYR A 79 5.71 11.91 2.33
N ASP A 80 4.48 12.33 2.10
CA ASP A 80 4.16 13.75 2.02
C ASP A 80 4.38 14.43 3.36
N LYS A 81 4.01 13.75 4.43
CA LYS A 81 4.13 14.32 5.78
C LYS A 81 5.58 14.64 6.11
N HIS A 82 6.50 13.77 5.72
CA HIS A 82 7.90 13.94 6.06
C HIS A 82 8.67 14.77 5.04
N ASN A 83 8.13 14.95 3.85
CA ASN A 83 8.80 15.70 2.78
C ASN A 83 8.14 17.03 2.50
N LYS A 84 7.13 17.37 3.24
CA LYS A 84 6.42 18.61 3.05
C LYS A 84 7.23 19.77 3.59
N GLN A 85 7.26 20.84 2.85
CA GLN A 85 7.97 22.03 3.27
C GLN A 85 7.02 23.13 3.72
#